data_8c9637860ee78768d114307a0f7d26df
#
_entry.id   8c9637860ee78768d114307a0f7d26df
#
_cell.length_a   1.000
_cell.length_b   1.000
_cell.length_c   1.000
_cell.angle_alpha   90.00
_cell.angle_beta   90.00
_cell.angle_gamma   90.00
#
_symmetry.space_group_name_H-M   'P 1'
#
loop_
_entity.id
_entity.type
_entity.pdbx_description
1 polymer ?
#
loop_
_entity_poly.entity_id
_entity_poly.type
_entity_poly.pdbx_seq_one_letter_code
_entity_poly.pdbx_strand_id
1 'polypeptide(L)'
;MGFWSGLWNGIKSIATSISNVLKNSVLMQTLMPIVSVVIPQPFDAIAVVAIMAISASMGVEENPDELGWQMNEADKKPEDFGSFKEYKEYLDREYPFDKEKFDALSQEQKMACRYIGMAGTMAELKEAKGFELTPESLGIIVKGVAQFKWDDAQIGAFVKGMSVSLANSGAVSLADVGALAKGNLNPDRFTSVYDAISAGAKEAGVKQDAVAIVASMQENV
;
A
#
# COMPACT_ATOMS: atom_id res chain seq x y z
N MET A 1 -2.83 -1.86 -21.92
CA MET A 1 -1.95 -2.70 -21.08
C MET A 1 -2.38 -2.47 -19.64
N GLY A 2 -2.80 -3.52 -18.95
CA GLY A 2 -3.47 -3.41 -17.67
C GLY A 2 -2.51 -3.04 -16.53
N PHE A 3 -3.08 -2.54 -15.44
CA PHE A 3 -2.42 -2.27 -14.15
C PHE A 3 -1.48 -3.42 -13.74
N TRP A 4 -1.93 -4.66 -13.89
CA TRP A 4 -1.17 -5.86 -13.58
C TRP A 4 0.11 -6.01 -14.42
N SER A 5 0.10 -5.65 -15.70
CA SER A 5 1.30 -5.73 -16.51
C SER A 5 2.34 -4.66 -16.14
N GLY A 6 1.90 -3.49 -15.69
CA GLY A 6 2.81 -2.44 -15.16
C GLY A 6 3.40 -2.82 -13.80
N LEU A 7 2.55 -3.30 -12.91
CA LEU A 7 2.95 -3.88 -11.62
C LEU A 7 3.92 -5.03 -11.84
N TRP A 8 3.59 -5.97 -12.70
CA TRP A 8 4.36 -7.16 -13.07
C TRP A 8 5.72 -6.84 -13.69
N ASN A 9 5.85 -5.82 -14.50
CA ASN A 9 7.11 -5.42 -15.13
C ASN A 9 8.05 -4.69 -14.16
N GLY A 10 7.53 -3.85 -13.27
CA GLY A 10 8.32 -3.22 -12.20
C GLY A 10 8.96 -4.22 -11.26
N ILE A 11 8.31 -5.33 -11.07
CA ILE A 11 8.60 -6.45 -10.18
C ILE A 11 9.70 -7.37 -10.72
N LYS A 12 9.78 -7.59 -12.02
CA LYS A 12 10.82 -8.44 -12.63
C LYS A 12 12.24 -7.96 -12.37
N SER A 13 12.46 -6.68 -12.05
CA SER A 13 13.81 -6.12 -12.00
C SER A 13 14.57 -6.34 -10.67
N ILE A 14 13.92 -6.75 -9.61
CA ILE A 14 14.55 -6.88 -8.27
C ILE A 14 14.56 -8.33 -7.72
N ALA A 15 13.99 -9.26 -8.47
CA ALA A 15 13.88 -10.67 -8.11
C ALA A 15 15.19 -11.38 -7.74
N THR A 16 16.35 -10.77 -8.03
CA THR A 16 17.64 -11.48 -7.95
C THR A 16 18.15 -11.64 -6.51
N SER A 17 17.74 -10.81 -5.58
CA SER A 17 18.30 -10.81 -4.21
C SER A 17 17.55 -11.71 -3.22
N ILE A 18 16.30 -12.07 -3.48
CA ILE A 18 15.45 -12.85 -2.56
C ILE A 18 15.13 -14.25 -3.08
N SER A 19 15.51 -14.55 -4.33
CA SER A 19 15.20 -15.82 -5.01
C SER A 19 15.71 -17.08 -4.30
N ASN A 20 16.62 -16.96 -3.36
CA ASN A 20 17.14 -18.10 -2.59
C ASN A 20 16.25 -18.54 -1.42
N VAL A 21 15.29 -17.72 -1.00
CA VAL A 21 14.43 -17.98 0.16
C VAL A 21 13.06 -18.52 -0.24
N LEU A 22 12.57 -18.14 -1.43
CA LEU A 22 11.23 -18.46 -1.89
C LEU A 22 11.28 -19.16 -3.26
N LYS A 23 11.43 -20.47 -3.22
CA LYS A 23 11.78 -21.29 -4.40
C LYS A 23 10.74 -21.31 -5.52
N ASN A 24 9.51 -20.80 -5.38
CA ASN A 24 8.46 -21.07 -6.37
C ASN A 24 7.46 -19.94 -6.66
N SER A 25 7.64 -18.73 -6.20
CA SER A 25 6.62 -17.71 -6.46
C SER A 25 7.12 -16.64 -7.40
N VAL A 26 6.64 -16.69 -8.64
CA VAL A 26 6.78 -15.63 -9.65
C VAL A 26 6.23 -14.30 -9.08
N LEU A 27 5.22 -14.37 -8.20
CA LEU A 27 4.64 -13.23 -7.49
C LEU A 27 5.66 -12.57 -6.56
N MET A 28 6.45 -13.33 -5.83
CA MET A 28 7.49 -12.78 -4.95
C MET A 28 8.62 -12.11 -5.73
N GLN A 29 9.05 -12.74 -6.77
CA GLN A 29 9.99 -12.12 -7.70
C GLN A 29 9.45 -10.80 -8.23
N THR A 30 8.15 -10.61 -8.19
CA THR A 30 7.43 -9.49 -8.77
C THR A 30 7.08 -8.38 -7.79
N LEU A 31 6.78 -8.61 -6.52
CA LEU A 31 6.26 -7.62 -5.56
C LEU A 31 7.29 -7.07 -4.59
N MET A 32 8.24 -7.85 -4.16
CA MET A 32 9.27 -7.42 -3.20
C MET A 32 10.05 -6.17 -3.63
N PRO A 33 10.35 -5.99 -4.91
CA PRO A 33 11.04 -4.80 -5.36
C PRO A 33 10.29 -3.51 -5.29
N ILE A 34 8.98 -3.56 -5.48
CA ILE A 34 8.17 -2.34 -5.38
C ILE A 34 8.16 -1.84 -3.94
N VAL A 35 8.01 -2.76 -3.00
CA VAL A 35 7.91 -2.38 -1.58
C VAL A 35 9.29 -2.08 -0.99
N SER A 36 10.33 -2.86 -1.30
CA SER A 36 11.66 -2.65 -0.72
C SER A 36 12.43 -1.47 -1.31
N VAL A 37 12.16 -1.09 -2.56
CA VAL A 37 12.77 0.11 -3.18
C VAL A 37 12.06 1.39 -2.77
N VAL A 38 10.73 1.31 -2.59
CA VAL A 38 9.91 2.49 -2.27
C VAL A 38 9.80 2.73 -0.77
N ILE A 39 9.86 1.66 0.04
CA ILE A 39 9.74 1.74 1.50
C ILE A 39 10.93 1.05 2.15
N PRO A 40 12.07 1.76 2.32
CA PRO A 40 13.21 1.20 3.02
C PRO A 40 12.86 0.84 4.46
N GLN A 41 13.42 -0.23 4.99
CA GLN A 41 13.34 -0.53 6.42
C GLN A 41 13.87 0.68 7.23
N PRO A 42 13.22 1.11 8.30
CA PRO A 42 12.18 0.45 9.11
C PRO A 42 10.73 0.86 8.80
N PHE A 43 10.45 1.44 7.65
CA PHE A 43 9.14 2.03 7.32
C PHE A 43 8.11 1.03 6.80
N ASP A 44 8.47 -0.23 6.61
CA ASP A 44 7.57 -1.30 6.16
C ASP A 44 6.37 -1.51 7.11
N ALA A 45 6.60 -1.49 8.42
CA ALA A 45 5.52 -1.59 9.41
C ALA A 45 4.52 -0.43 9.30
N ILE A 46 5.02 0.79 9.11
CA ILE A 46 4.20 1.99 8.93
C ILE A 46 3.37 1.90 7.64
N ALA A 47 3.96 1.39 6.56
CA ALA A 47 3.24 1.19 5.31
C ALA A 47 2.11 0.17 5.43
N VAL A 48 2.32 -0.92 6.17
CA VAL A 48 1.26 -1.90 6.48
C VAL A 48 0.12 -1.21 7.22
N VAL A 49 0.41 -0.47 8.29
CA VAL A 49 -0.60 0.26 9.07
C VAL A 49 -1.37 1.24 8.18
N ALA A 50 -0.67 1.98 7.32
CA ALA A 50 -1.29 2.92 6.40
C ALA A 50 -2.23 2.22 5.39
N ILE A 51 -1.81 1.13 4.76
CA ILE A 51 -2.65 0.38 3.81
C ILE A 51 -3.87 -0.20 4.52
N MET A 52 -3.70 -0.83 5.68
CA MET A 52 -4.81 -1.37 6.46
C MET A 52 -5.81 -0.28 6.86
N ALA A 53 -5.33 0.89 7.29
CA ALA A 53 -6.19 2.01 7.65
C ALA A 53 -6.98 2.56 6.45
N ILE A 54 -6.36 2.65 5.26
CA ILE A 54 -7.04 3.04 4.02
C ILE A 54 -8.11 2.02 3.68
N SER A 55 -7.75 0.75 3.67
CA SER A 55 -8.64 -0.34 3.28
C SER A 55 -9.87 -0.40 4.20
N ALA A 56 -9.65 -0.37 5.51
CA ALA A 56 -10.74 -0.35 6.48
C ALA A 56 -11.64 0.89 6.33
N SER A 57 -11.07 2.08 6.04
CA SER A 57 -11.85 3.30 5.81
C SER A 57 -12.74 3.23 4.57
N MET A 58 -12.39 2.37 3.63
CA MET A 58 -13.13 2.16 2.37
C MET A 58 -13.98 0.88 2.38
N GLY A 59 -14.07 0.19 3.52
CA GLY A 59 -14.84 -1.05 3.66
C GLY A 59 -14.20 -2.24 2.94
N VAL A 60 -12.88 -2.23 2.79
CA VAL A 60 -12.05 -3.35 2.33
C VAL A 60 -11.26 -3.83 3.54
N GLU A 61 -11.75 -4.88 4.19
CA GLU A 61 -11.11 -5.46 5.39
C GLU A 61 -10.32 -6.70 4.98
N GLU A 62 -9.04 -6.50 4.66
CA GLU A 62 -8.13 -7.59 4.32
C GLU A 62 -6.99 -7.68 5.33
N ASN A 63 -6.64 -8.91 5.67
CA ASN A 63 -5.42 -9.19 6.40
C ASN A 63 -4.28 -9.45 5.40
N PRO A 64 -3.29 -8.55 5.28
CA PRO A 64 -2.21 -8.74 4.32
C PRO A 64 -1.41 -10.03 4.50
N ASP A 65 -1.28 -10.53 5.72
CA ASP A 65 -0.56 -11.78 5.98
C ASP A 65 -1.32 -12.98 5.43
N GLU A 66 -2.66 -13.02 5.61
CA GLU A 66 -3.53 -14.09 5.12
C GLU A 66 -3.63 -14.05 3.60
N LEU A 67 -4.01 -12.91 3.05
CA LEU A 67 -4.13 -12.72 1.61
C LEU A 67 -2.79 -13.02 0.90
N GLY A 68 -1.69 -12.54 1.45
CA GLY A 68 -0.38 -12.77 0.86
C GLY A 68 0.07 -14.23 0.94
N TRP A 69 -0.26 -14.95 2.01
CA TRP A 69 -0.01 -16.37 2.09
C TRP A 69 -0.84 -17.14 1.07
N GLN A 70 -2.14 -16.88 0.95
CA GLN A 70 -3.00 -17.48 -0.06
C GLN A 70 -2.48 -17.23 -1.49
N MET A 71 -2.14 -15.97 -1.79
CA MET A 71 -1.58 -15.59 -3.09
C MET A 71 -0.23 -16.28 -3.37
N ASN A 72 0.59 -16.53 -2.36
CA ASN A 72 1.87 -17.21 -2.49
C ASN A 72 1.72 -18.71 -2.76
N GLU A 73 0.73 -19.35 -2.14
CA GLU A 73 0.44 -20.78 -2.33
C GLU A 73 -0.30 -21.07 -3.64
N ALA A 74 -0.99 -20.08 -4.20
CA ALA A 74 -1.84 -20.26 -5.37
C ALA A 74 -1.04 -20.62 -6.64
N ASP A 75 -1.58 -21.57 -7.40
CA ASP A 75 -1.04 -21.98 -8.70
C ASP A 75 -1.45 -21.04 -9.85
N LYS A 76 -2.51 -20.24 -9.65
CA LYS A 76 -2.99 -19.21 -10.58
C LYS A 76 -2.65 -17.81 -10.10
N LYS A 77 -2.64 -16.88 -11.03
CA LYS A 77 -2.29 -15.49 -10.82
C LYS A 77 -3.50 -14.58 -11.00
N PRO A 78 -3.49 -13.35 -10.45
CA PRO A 78 -4.58 -12.40 -10.65
C PRO A 78 -4.93 -12.15 -12.12
N GLU A 79 -3.94 -12.18 -13.02
CA GLU A 79 -4.16 -11.99 -14.45
C GLU A 79 -4.91 -13.12 -15.15
N ASP A 80 -5.05 -14.29 -14.51
CA ASP A 80 -5.81 -15.42 -15.03
C ASP A 80 -7.32 -15.27 -14.80
N PHE A 81 -7.74 -14.18 -14.12
CA PHE A 81 -9.13 -13.90 -13.75
C PHE A 81 -9.61 -12.59 -14.36
N GLY A 82 -10.92 -12.45 -14.51
CA GLY A 82 -11.54 -11.24 -15.04
C GLY A 82 -11.49 -10.06 -14.07
N SER A 83 -11.37 -10.33 -12.76
CA SER A 83 -11.32 -9.33 -11.69
C SER A 83 -10.53 -9.85 -10.49
N PHE A 84 -10.04 -8.92 -9.65
CA PHE A 84 -9.38 -9.29 -8.39
C PHE A 84 -10.36 -9.99 -7.44
N LYS A 85 -11.62 -9.61 -7.47
CA LYS A 85 -12.68 -10.26 -6.70
C LYS A 85 -12.82 -11.75 -7.07
N GLU A 86 -12.86 -12.09 -8.35
CA GLU A 86 -12.90 -13.49 -8.80
C GLU A 86 -11.67 -14.29 -8.38
N TYR A 87 -10.49 -13.63 -8.44
CA TYR A 87 -9.26 -14.23 -7.95
C TYR A 87 -9.32 -14.51 -6.45
N LYS A 88 -9.82 -13.56 -5.65
CA LYS A 88 -9.98 -13.72 -4.21
C LYS A 88 -10.95 -14.86 -3.87
N GLU A 89 -12.10 -14.92 -4.54
CA GLU A 89 -13.06 -16.03 -4.36
C GLU A 89 -12.42 -17.41 -4.69
N TYR A 90 -11.52 -17.43 -5.66
CA TYR A 90 -10.70 -18.61 -5.95
C TYR A 90 -9.74 -18.92 -4.82
N LEU A 91 -9.01 -17.93 -4.29
CA LEU A 91 -8.08 -18.12 -3.17
C LEU A 91 -8.79 -18.67 -1.93
N ASP A 92 -9.91 -18.08 -1.54
CA ASP A 92 -10.67 -18.47 -0.35
C ASP A 92 -11.20 -19.91 -0.46
N ARG A 93 -11.53 -20.38 -1.67
CA ARG A 93 -12.02 -21.72 -1.91
C ARG A 93 -10.91 -22.76 -1.99
N GLU A 94 -9.85 -22.48 -2.75
CA GLU A 94 -8.81 -23.48 -3.06
C GLU A 94 -7.61 -23.43 -2.10
N TYR A 95 -7.35 -22.25 -1.50
CA TYR A 95 -6.23 -21.99 -0.61
C TYR A 95 -6.67 -21.31 0.69
N PRO A 96 -7.60 -21.93 1.46
CA PRO A 96 -8.01 -21.35 2.75
C PRO A 96 -6.78 -21.16 3.64
N PHE A 97 -6.72 -20.00 4.34
CA PHE A 97 -5.57 -19.63 5.15
C PHE A 97 -5.26 -20.69 6.22
N ASP A 98 -4.05 -21.21 6.19
CA ASP A 98 -3.53 -22.20 7.15
C ASP A 98 -2.57 -21.49 8.11
N LYS A 99 -3.12 -21.11 9.28
CA LYS A 99 -2.35 -20.39 10.30
C LYS A 99 -1.14 -21.19 10.81
N GLU A 100 -1.24 -22.51 10.92
CA GLU A 100 -0.13 -23.34 11.42
C GLU A 100 1.03 -23.34 10.43
N LYS A 101 0.73 -23.48 9.13
CA LYS A 101 1.75 -23.38 8.09
C LYS A 101 2.34 -21.97 8.00
N PHE A 102 1.52 -20.94 8.12
CA PHE A 102 2.02 -19.56 8.14
C PHE A 102 2.92 -19.32 9.36
N ASP A 103 2.52 -19.77 10.54
CA ASP A 103 3.32 -19.61 11.77
C ASP A 103 4.67 -20.33 11.70
N ALA A 104 4.76 -21.41 10.94
CA ALA A 104 6.00 -22.18 10.71
C ALA A 104 6.97 -21.50 9.73
N LEU A 105 6.56 -20.46 8.99
CA LEU A 105 7.41 -19.73 8.07
C LEU A 105 8.51 -18.95 8.82
N SER A 106 9.65 -18.73 8.15
CA SER A 106 10.67 -17.80 8.64
C SER A 106 10.15 -16.37 8.67
N GLN A 107 10.82 -15.46 9.39
CA GLN A 107 10.42 -14.06 9.43
C GLN A 107 10.46 -13.41 8.04
N GLU A 108 11.48 -13.76 7.24
CA GLU A 108 11.62 -13.27 5.87
C GLU A 108 10.47 -13.74 4.98
N GLN A 109 10.03 -15.00 5.14
CA GLN A 109 8.89 -15.54 4.41
C GLN A 109 7.57 -14.88 4.84
N LYS A 110 7.37 -14.63 6.14
CA LYS A 110 6.21 -13.89 6.66
C LYS A 110 6.16 -12.46 6.12
N MET A 111 7.29 -11.77 6.13
CA MET A 111 7.39 -10.43 5.53
C MET A 111 7.05 -10.47 4.05
N ALA A 112 7.51 -11.47 3.34
CA ALA A 112 7.22 -11.67 1.95
C ALA A 112 5.73 -11.85 1.69
N CYS A 113 5.05 -12.72 2.43
CA CYS A 113 3.60 -12.87 2.36
C CYS A 113 2.89 -11.53 2.64
N ARG A 114 3.30 -10.83 3.69
CA ARG A 114 2.73 -9.51 4.02
C ARG A 114 2.81 -8.52 2.85
N TYR A 115 3.94 -8.43 2.17
CA TYR A 115 4.11 -7.53 1.03
C TYR A 115 3.27 -7.95 -0.18
N ILE A 116 3.14 -9.26 -0.44
CA ILE A 116 2.23 -9.77 -1.47
C ILE A 116 0.80 -9.37 -1.15
N GLY A 117 0.36 -9.59 0.09
CA GLY A 117 -0.99 -9.23 0.52
C GLY A 117 -1.26 -7.73 0.46
N MET A 118 -0.27 -6.88 0.83
CA MET A 118 -0.38 -5.43 0.66
C MET A 118 -0.64 -5.04 -0.79
N ALA A 119 0.07 -5.65 -1.73
CA ALA A 119 -0.15 -5.37 -3.14
C ALA A 119 -1.50 -5.89 -3.63
N GLY A 120 -1.96 -7.03 -3.14
CA GLY A 120 -3.31 -7.54 -3.37
C GLY A 120 -4.38 -6.57 -2.85
N THR A 121 -4.24 -6.09 -1.63
CA THR A 121 -5.13 -5.09 -1.03
C THR A 121 -5.17 -3.79 -1.83
N MET A 122 -4.01 -3.31 -2.30
CA MET A 122 -3.94 -2.12 -3.16
C MET A 122 -4.66 -2.33 -4.50
N ALA A 123 -4.58 -3.53 -5.06
CA ALA A 123 -5.28 -3.88 -6.29
C ALA A 123 -6.80 -3.93 -6.08
N GLU A 124 -7.25 -4.50 -4.97
CA GLU A 124 -8.66 -4.52 -4.60
C GLU A 124 -9.21 -3.11 -4.39
N LEU A 125 -8.48 -2.25 -3.67
CA LEU A 125 -8.85 -0.84 -3.49
C LEU A 125 -9.03 -0.12 -4.83
N LYS A 126 -8.13 -0.34 -5.77
CA LYS A 126 -8.22 0.23 -7.11
C LYS A 126 -9.44 -0.29 -7.87
N GLU A 127 -9.66 -1.60 -7.86
CA GLU A 127 -10.76 -2.22 -8.61
C GLU A 127 -12.12 -1.92 -7.99
N ALA A 128 -12.27 -2.10 -6.67
CA ALA A 128 -13.56 -1.99 -5.99
C ALA A 128 -13.97 -0.54 -5.71
N LYS A 129 -13.00 0.37 -5.52
CA LYS A 129 -13.25 1.76 -5.08
C LYS A 129 -12.72 2.82 -6.03
N GLY A 130 -12.02 2.43 -7.11
CA GLY A 130 -11.35 3.37 -7.99
C GLY A 130 -10.20 4.14 -7.30
N PHE A 131 -9.80 3.72 -6.10
CA PHE A 131 -8.79 4.39 -5.30
C PHE A 131 -7.40 3.83 -5.62
N GLU A 132 -6.62 4.61 -6.35
CA GLU A 132 -5.27 4.22 -6.75
C GLU A 132 -4.24 4.61 -5.69
N LEU A 133 -3.69 3.60 -5.03
CA LEU A 133 -2.57 3.73 -4.12
C LEU A 133 -1.29 3.31 -4.86
N THR A 134 -0.43 4.27 -5.17
CA THR A 134 0.86 3.94 -5.78
C THR A 134 1.91 3.73 -4.68
N PRO A 135 2.80 2.73 -4.82
CA PRO A 135 3.89 2.52 -3.87
C PRO A 135 4.73 3.78 -3.63
N GLU A 136 4.94 4.57 -4.69
CA GLU A 136 5.70 5.81 -4.62
C GLU A 136 5.02 6.87 -3.73
N SER A 137 3.72 7.12 -3.95
CA SER A 137 2.97 8.09 -3.14
C SER A 137 2.89 7.65 -1.68
N LEU A 138 2.67 6.35 -1.44
CA LEU A 138 2.69 5.79 -0.10
C LEU A 138 4.05 5.97 0.57
N GLY A 139 5.15 5.69 -0.15
CA GLY A 139 6.50 5.86 0.36
C GLY A 139 6.81 7.30 0.78
N ILE A 140 6.39 8.28 -0.02
CA ILE A 140 6.55 9.71 0.28
C ILE A 140 5.78 10.08 1.55
N ILE A 141 4.51 9.64 1.66
CA ILE A 141 3.67 9.93 2.83
C ILE A 141 4.29 9.32 4.09
N VAL A 142 4.63 8.03 4.02
CA VAL A 142 5.20 7.29 5.16
C VAL A 142 6.51 7.92 5.65
N LYS A 143 7.42 8.23 4.75
CA LYS A 143 8.69 8.89 5.11
C LYS A 143 8.46 10.27 5.72
N GLY A 144 7.52 11.05 5.18
CA GLY A 144 7.18 12.36 5.70
C GLY A 144 6.67 12.28 7.14
N VAL A 145 5.65 11.44 7.40
CA VAL A 145 5.06 11.35 8.74
C VAL A 145 5.97 10.66 9.77
N ALA A 146 6.87 9.80 9.35
CA ALA A 146 7.83 9.12 10.22
C ALA A 146 8.75 10.11 10.97
N GLN A 147 9.04 11.27 10.39
CA GLN A 147 9.87 12.32 11.03
C GLN A 147 9.22 12.89 12.30
N PHE A 148 7.89 12.84 12.39
CA PHE A 148 7.17 13.39 13.54
C PHE A 148 7.08 12.43 14.72
N LYS A 149 7.58 11.19 14.57
CA LYS A 149 7.54 10.14 15.60
C LYS A 149 6.11 9.85 16.09
N TRP A 150 5.14 9.90 15.18
CA TRP A 150 3.78 9.51 15.48
C TRP A 150 3.72 8.02 15.78
N ASP A 151 2.82 7.62 16.67
CA ASP A 151 2.54 6.21 16.88
C ASP A 151 1.66 5.62 15.75
N ASP A 152 1.53 4.30 15.74
CA ASP A 152 0.78 3.59 14.69
C ASP A 152 -0.69 4.03 14.62
N ALA A 153 -1.30 4.35 15.76
CA ALA A 153 -2.68 4.83 15.81
C ALA A 153 -2.82 6.22 15.16
N GLN A 154 -1.87 7.12 15.42
CA GLN A 154 -1.83 8.45 14.80
C GLN A 154 -1.58 8.37 13.30
N ILE A 155 -0.67 7.49 12.86
CA ILE A 155 -0.39 7.28 11.43
C ILE A 155 -1.62 6.70 10.73
N GLY A 156 -2.25 5.68 11.32
CA GLY A 156 -3.47 5.09 10.79
C GLY A 156 -4.60 6.11 10.67
N ALA A 157 -4.83 6.90 11.73
CA ALA A 157 -5.86 7.95 11.73
C ALA A 157 -5.56 9.05 10.71
N PHE A 158 -4.31 9.48 10.57
CA PHE A 158 -3.88 10.46 9.55
C PHE A 158 -4.19 9.97 8.15
N VAL A 159 -3.74 8.77 7.81
CA VAL A 159 -3.93 8.22 6.47
C VAL A 159 -5.40 8.00 6.18
N LYS A 160 -6.16 7.49 7.16
CA LYS A 160 -7.62 7.34 7.06
C LYS A 160 -8.32 8.67 6.77
N GLY A 161 -8.08 9.70 7.60
CA GLY A 161 -8.72 11.00 7.45
C GLY A 161 -8.39 11.67 6.11
N MET A 162 -7.12 11.59 5.69
CA MET A 162 -6.67 12.07 4.39
C MET A 162 -7.35 11.32 3.24
N SER A 163 -7.38 9.98 3.29
CA SER A 163 -7.95 9.16 2.22
C SER A 163 -9.46 9.37 2.07
N VAL A 164 -10.20 9.48 3.17
CA VAL A 164 -11.63 9.80 3.15
C VAL A 164 -11.87 11.18 2.52
N SER A 165 -11.05 12.17 2.87
CA SER A 165 -11.15 13.52 2.29
C SER A 165 -10.86 13.52 0.79
N LEU A 166 -9.82 12.79 0.35
CA LEU A 166 -9.49 12.64 -1.08
C LEU A 166 -10.63 11.96 -1.85
N ALA A 167 -11.15 10.86 -1.32
CA ALA A 167 -12.26 10.13 -1.93
C ALA A 167 -13.52 10.98 -2.06
N ASN A 168 -13.83 11.78 -1.05
CA ASN A 168 -15.01 12.67 -1.06
C ASN A 168 -14.86 13.87 -2.02
N SER A 169 -13.64 14.31 -2.30
CA SER A 169 -13.39 15.42 -3.22
C SER A 169 -13.68 15.04 -4.68
N GLY A 170 -13.52 13.77 -5.05
CA GLY A 170 -13.67 13.25 -6.41
C GLY A 170 -12.69 13.83 -7.44
N ALA A 171 -11.89 14.83 -7.06
CA ALA A 171 -11.01 15.58 -7.96
C ALA A 171 -9.52 15.30 -7.77
N VAL A 172 -9.13 14.73 -6.61
CA VAL A 172 -7.75 14.49 -6.21
C VAL A 172 -7.56 13.08 -5.69
N SER A 173 -6.32 12.59 -5.76
CA SER A 173 -5.92 11.24 -5.38
C SER A 173 -4.64 11.25 -4.54
N LEU A 174 -4.23 10.10 -4.03
CA LEU A 174 -2.91 9.96 -3.37
C LEU A 174 -1.73 10.27 -4.31
N ALA A 175 -1.90 10.08 -5.62
CA ALA A 175 -0.88 10.49 -6.59
C ALA A 175 -0.68 12.01 -6.59
N ASP A 176 -1.73 12.79 -6.32
CA ASP A 176 -1.63 14.25 -6.22
C ASP A 176 -0.87 14.68 -4.95
N VAL A 177 -0.98 13.92 -3.85
CA VAL A 177 -0.14 14.15 -2.66
C VAL A 177 1.34 13.92 -2.99
N GLY A 178 1.66 12.86 -3.72
CA GLY A 178 3.00 12.61 -4.22
C GLY A 178 3.50 13.71 -5.17
N ALA A 179 2.63 14.20 -6.07
CA ALA A 179 2.94 15.30 -6.98
C ALA A 179 3.19 16.62 -6.22
N LEU A 180 2.42 16.89 -5.15
CA LEU A 180 2.64 18.06 -4.28
C LEU A 180 4.02 17.99 -3.61
N ALA A 181 4.38 16.84 -3.04
CA ALA A 181 5.68 16.65 -2.43
C ALA A 181 6.84 16.87 -3.41
N LYS A 182 6.66 16.48 -4.67
CA LYS A 182 7.64 16.69 -5.76
C LYS A 182 7.63 18.10 -6.37
N GLY A 183 6.74 18.97 -5.93
CA GLY A 183 6.61 20.33 -6.46
C GLY A 183 6.02 20.42 -7.88
N ASN A 184 5.33 19.38 -8.35
CA ASN A 184 4.77 19.30 -9.70
C ASN A 184 3.24 19.09 -9.74
N LEU A 185 2.55 19.36 -8.62
CA LEU A 185 1.09 19.32 -8.54
C LEU A 185 0.46 20.44 -9.39
N ASN A 186 -0.62 20.11 -10.13
CA ASN A 186 -1.44 21.11 -10.80
C ASN A 186 -2.00 22.13 -9.77
N PRO A 187 -1.80 23.45 -9.95
CA PRO A 187 -2.25 24.49 -9.02
C PRO A 187 -3.74 24.41 -8.65
N ASP A 188 -4.62 24.02 -9.57
CA ASP A 188 -6.06 23.89 -9.32
C ASP A 188 -6.41 22.84 -8.27
N ARG A 189 -5.46 21.93 -7.96
CA ARG A 189 -5.64 20.85 -7.00
C ARG A 189 -5.02 21.14 -5.63
N PHE A 190 -4.26 22.23 -5.48
CA PHE A 190 -3.56 22.57 -4.23
C PHE A 190 -4.50 22.57 -3.03
N THR A 191 -5.58 23.33 -3.10
CA THR A 191 -6.52 23.46 -1.97
C THR A 191 -7.07 22.11 -1.55
N SER A 192 -7.54 21.29 -2.49
CA SER A 192 -8.10 19.97 -2.16
C SER A 192 -7.09 19.01 -1.54
N VAL A 193 -5.83 19.05 -1.98
CA VAL A 193 -4.78 18.22 -1.39
C VAL A 193 -4.40 18.70 0.00
N TYR A 194 -4.25 20.02 0.21
CA TYR A 194 -3.98 20.58 1.54
C TYR A 194 -5.14 20.35 2.52
N ASP A 195 -6.39 20.44 2.06
CA ASP A 195 -7.57 20.13 2.87
C ASP A 195 -7.58 18.65 3.29
N ALA A 196 -7.20 17.75 2.38
CA ALA A 196 -7.09 16.33 2.70
C ALA A 196 -5.99 16.04 3.73
N ILE A 197 -4.82 16.64 3.59
CA ILE A 197 -3.73 16.52 4.58
C ILE A 197 -4.16 17.10 5.93
N SER A 198 -4.86 18.25 5.92
CA SER A 198 -5.41 18.87 7.14
C SER A 198 -6.45 17.98 7.82
N ALA A 199 -7.33 17.35 7.03
CA ALA A 199 -8.31 16.39 7.55
C ALA A 199 -7.62 15.18 8.20
N GLY A 200 -6.56 14.67 7.58
CA GLY A 200 -5.72 13.62 8.16
C GLY A 200 -5.09 14.05 9.48
N ALA A 201 -4.46 15.22 9.53
CA ALA A 201 -3.83 15.75 10.75
C ALA A 201 -4.84 15.93 11.89
N LYS A 202 -6.04 16.40 11.57
CA LYS A 202 -7.14 16.55 12.52
C LYS A 202 -7.62 15.20 13.06
N GLU A 203 -7.83 14.23 12.20
CA GLU A 203 -8.25 12.86 12.58
C GLU A 203 -7.21 12.20 13.49
N ALA A 204 -5.93 12.39 13.18
CA ALA A 204 -4.81 11.89 14.00
C ALA A 204 -4.64 12.62 15.34
N GLY A 205 -5.29 13.75 15.55
CA GLY A 205 -5.11 14.58 16.75
C GLY A 205 -3.69 15.12 16.91
N VAL A 206 -2.96 15.30 15.81
CA VAL A 206 -1.57 15.78 15.82
C VAL A 206 -1.50 17.31 15.78
N LYS A 207 -0.36 17.85 16.22
CA LYS A 207 -0.16 19.31 16.27
C LYS A 207 0.37 19.91 14.98
N GLN A 208 0.94 19.07 14.12
CA GLN A 208 1.48 19.49 12.83
C GLN A 208 0.34 19.92 11.91
N ASP A 209 0.48 21.07 11.30
CA ASP A 209 -0.40 21.52 10.23
C ASP A 209 -0.02 20.91 8.88
N ALA A 210 -0.86 21.09 7.89
CA ALA A 210 -0.64 20.53 6.55
C ALA A 210 0.65 21.08 5.92
N VAL A 211 1.05 22.32 6.22
CA VAL A 211 2.27 22.93 5.67
C VAL A 211 3.50 22.22 6.20
N ALA A 212 3.57 21.98 7.52
CA ALA A 212 4.68 21.24 8.13
C ALA A 212 4.76 19.80 7.61
N ILE A 213 3.61 19.14 7.41
CA ILE A 213 3.55 17.77 6.88
C ILE A 213 4.03 17.74 5.43
N VAL A 214 3.60 18.67 4.60
CA VAL A 214 4.05 18.76 3.20
C VAL A 214 5.55 19.06 3.13
N ALA A 215 6.05 19.98 3.93
CA ALA A 215 7.49 20.28 3.99
C ALA A 215 8.31 19.03 4.34
N SER A 216 7.85 18.26 5.33
CA SER A 216 8.47 17.00 5.71
C SER A 216 8.45 15.95 4.58
N MET A 217 7.36 15.88 3.81
CA MET A 217 7.31 15.01 2.63
C MET A 217 8.31 15.46 1.54
N GLN A 218 8.44 16.77 1.31
CA GLN A 218 9.36 17.35 0.32
C GLN A 218 10.84 17.09 0.63
N GLU A 219 11.21 17.05 1.89
CA GLU A 219 12.57 16.71 2.32
C GLU A 219 12.97 15.26 2.03
N ASN A 220 12.00 14.40 1.69
CA ASN A 220 12.17 12.94 1.50
C ASN A 220 11.90 12.45 0.08
N VAL A 221 11.84 13.37 -0.88
CA VAL A 221 11.64 13.07 -2.31
C VAL A 221 12.96 12.80 -3.03
#